data_8b067e54a2067eefa3b813fd0a0d8178
#
_entry.id   8b067e54a2067eefa3b813fd0a0d8178
#
_cell.length_a   1.000
_cell.length_b   1.000
_cell.length_c   1.000
_cell.angle_alpha   90.00
_cell.angle_beta   90.00
_cell.angle_gamma   90.00
#
_symmetry.space_group_name_H-M   'P 1'
#
loop_
_entity.id
_entity.type
_entity.pdbx_description
1 polymer ?
#
loop_
_entity_poly.entity_id
_entity_poly.type
_entity_poly.pdbx_seq_one_letter_code
_entity_poly.pdbx_strand_id
1 'polypeptide(L)'
;MSKDTKIISDLRSFFAKNDDNRAIKCIMGVMEHINIRSSQIGVEKKENCKFTTLQVLNLLMLFPFFVVKNASRYSNSSLSKLFNCDKDMFYRFMNDGNVKWRKLLYAMNLQLIKKISSSTTVHHNKPVCLIIDDTDAPKTGMTTELIGRIWSHVHQKSILGYKCLTMMLSDGVSQLFLDFSLHGEEGKDKQKVQGLTAKQRKARYTEDHEGQAVKERVDEYLMKKTDKAIDMVKYAIKRGVRFDYLLVDSWFTNTKLVRFISSRHIKCHLLGMIKLGKTNYATKQGKMNAKQIIKHLQKEKACKHNKILRCTYCTMDVKLDGVPVRLFFCKRGRKGNWNGLLTTDLSLSFLEAYRIYARRWATEVAYKDCKTLLNFGKCQSVHFAAQIASFTLTMMQYNILCTVKRFEAYETIGGLFAEVTNDTLELSVTDKIWAIILDFVLEAAERYSIDATELLADFIESNPVAHTLRNMYIYKQAS
;
A
#
# COMPACT_ATOMS: atom_id res chain seq x y z
N MET A 1 -12.45 -24.54 12.47
CA MET A 1 -11.88 -23.61 11.45
C MET A 1 -13.00 -23.17 10.53
N SER A 2 -13.11 -21.86 10.24
CA SER A 2 -14.19 -21.39 9.35
C SER A 2 -13.89 -21.86 7.92
N LYS A 3 -14.94 -22.17 7.13
CA LYS A 3 -14.80 -22.50 5.69
C LYS A 3 -13.99 -21.47 4.90
N ASP A 4 -13.88 -20.25 5.45
CA ASP A 4 -13.25 -19.08 4.80
C ASP A 4 -11.72 -19.12 4.75
N THR A 5 -11.06 -19.91 5.60
CA THR A 5 -9.58 -20.02 5.61
C THR A 5 -9.07 -21.12 4.69
N LYS A 6 -9.95 -21.92 4.12
CA LYS A 6 -9.59 -23.15 3.41
C LYS A 6 -8.70 -22.89 2.17
N ILE A 7 -8.95 -21.84 1.39
CA ILE A 7 -8.14 -21.51 0.18
C ILE A 7 -6.67 -21.36 0.52
N ILE A 8 -6.35 -20.54 1.52
CA ILE A 8 -4.94 -20.28 1.90
C ILE A 8 -4.30 -21.51 2.51
N SER A 9 -5.02 -22.21 3.38
CA SER A 9 -4.57 -23.45 4.01
C SER A 9 -4.33 -24.57 2.99
N ASP A 10 -5.20 -24.73 2.01
CA ASP A 10 -5.08 -25.74 0.94
C ASP A 10 -3.86 -25.41 0.04
N LEU A 11 -3.67 -24.16 -0.37
CA LEU A 11 -2.51 -23.74 -1.12
C LEU A 11 -1.22 -23.91 -0.31
N ARG A 12 -1.22 -23.55 0.97
CA ARG A 12 -0.05 -23.76 1.84
C ARG A 12 0.32 -25.23 1.94
N SER A 13 -0.66 -26.11 2.11
CA SER A 13 -0.44 -27.57 2.16
C SER A 13 0.09 -28.11 0.84
N PHE A 14 -0.38 -27.56 -0.28
CA PHE A 14 0.11 -27.92 -1.61
C PHE A 14 1.59 -27.57 -1.78
N PHE A 15 1.99 -26.33 -1.45
CA PHE A 15 3.38 -25.89 -1.56
C PHE A 15 4.29 -26.46 -0.44
N ALA A 16 3.75 -26.97 0.68
CA ALA A 16 4.54 -27.47 1.81
C ALA A 16 5.44 -28.66 1.45
N LYS A 17 5.07 -29.43 0.43
CA LYS A 17 5.74 -30.67 0.06
C LYS A 17 6.94 -30.50 -0.86
N ASN A 18 7.18 -29.32 -1.39
CA ASN A 18 8.28 -29.03 -2.29
C ASN A 18 9.20 -27.97 -1.66
N ASP A 19 10.44 -28.33 -1.31
CA ASP A 19 11.37 -27.41 -0.64
C ASP A 19 11.78 -26.22 -1.50
N ASP A 20 11.68 -26.37 -2.82
CA ASP A 20 12.04 -25.33 -3.79
C ASP A 20 11.06 -24.12 -3.83
N ASN A 21 9.84 -24.28 -3.30
CA ASN A 21 8.80 -23.24 -3.32
C ASN A 21 8.81 -22.37 -2.04
N ARG A 22 9.97 -21.91 -1.61
CA ARG A 22 10.12 -21.22 -0.32
C ARG A 22 9.40 -19.88 -0.28
N ALA A 23 9.51 -19.07 -1.32
CA ALA A 23 8.98 -17.71 -1.33
C ALA A 23 7.44 -17.68 -1.26
N ILE A 24 6.75 -18.51 -2.06
CA ILE A 24 5.29 -18.58 -2.02
C ILE A 24 4.78 -19.16 -0.69
N LYS A 25 5.49 -20.10 -0.07
CA LYS A 25 5.15 -20.61 1.27
C LYS A 25 5.15 -19.51 2.31
N CYS A 26 6.14 -18.61 2.27
CA CYS A 26 6.24 -17.49 3.19
C CYS A 26 5.08 -16.49 3.00
N ILE A 27 4.69 -16.22 1.74
CA ILE A 27 3.49 -15.42 1.42
C ILE A 27 2.25 -16.07 2.03
N MET A 28 2.03 -17.38 1.79
CA MET A 28 0.88 -18.11 2.34
C MET A 28 0.87 -18.09 3.86
N GLY A 29 2.04 -18.26 4.50
CA GLY A 29 2.19 -18.22 5.95
C GLY A 29 1.82 -16.85 6.56
N VAL A 30 2.17 -15.75 5.89
CA VAL A 30 1.75 -14.41 6.32
C VAL A 30 0.24 -14.22 6.11
N MET A 31 -0.30 -14.65 4.96
CA MET A 31 -1.74 -14.54 4.68
C MET A 31 -2.59 -15.36 5.65
N GLU A 32 -2.16 -16.56 6.02
CA GLU A 32 -2.86 -17.40 7.01
C GLU A 32 -2.88 -16.78 8.42
N HIS A 33 -1.82 -16.05 8.76
CA HIS A 33 -1.75 -15.32 10.03
C HIS A 33 -2.74 -14.15 10.08
N ILE A 34 -3.16 -13.61 8.93
CA ILE A 34 -4.10 -12.49 8.83
C ILE A 34 -5.53 -13.00 8.99
N ASN A 35 -6.11 -12.77 10.16
CA ASN A 35 -7.49 -13.14 10.45
C ASN A 35 -8.43 -11.95 10.16
N ILE A 36 -9.04 -11.95 8.98
CA ILE A 36 -10.10 -11.01 8.59
C ILE A 36 -11.44 -11.68 8.79
N ARG A 37 -12.33 -11.06 9.54
CA ARG A 37 -13.70 -11.55 9.74
C ARG A 37 -14.61 -11.02 8.64
N SER A 38 -15.58 -11.81 8.19
CA SER A 38 -16.58 -11.40 7.17
C SER A 38 -17.28 -10.09 7.53
N SER A 39 -17.59 -9.88 8.83
CA SER A 39 -18.18 -8.61 9.33
C SER A 39 -17.29 -7.37 9.12
N GLN A 40 -15.99 -7.54 8.94
CA GLN A 40 -15.06 -6.44 8.65
C GLN A 40 -15.08 -6.05 7.17
N ILE A 41 -15.49 -6.95 6.29
CA ILE A 41 -15.64 -6.68 4.85
C ILE A 41 -16.84 -5.74 4.63
N GLY A 42 -17.92 -5.94 5.36
CA GLY A 42 -19.14 -5.10 5.31
C GLY A 42 -20.15 -5.50 4.26
N VAL A 43 -19.88 -6.56 3.52
CA VAL A 43 -20.79 -7.16 2.54
C VAL A 43 -20.97 -8.62 2.89
N GLU A 44 -22.22 -9.04 3.05
CA GLU A 44 -22.56 -10.43 3.35
C GLU A 44 -22.67 -11.25 2.06
N LYS A 45 -22.52 -12.56 2.22
CA LYS A 45 -22.71 -13.53 1.16
C LYS A 45 -24.20 -13.56 0.79
N LYS A 46 -24.50 -13.47 -0.51
CA LYS A 46 -25.83 -13.80 -1.02
C LYS A 46 -26.05 -15.31 -0.91
N GLU A 47 -27.28 -15.73 -0.65
CA GLU A 47 -27.67 -17.13 -0.72
C GLU A 47 -27.28 -17.73 -2.08
N ASN A 48 -26.81 -18.97 -2.08
CA ASN A 48 -26.34 -19.70 -3.27
C ASN A 48 -25.02 -19.22 -3.92
N CYS A 49 -24.22 -18.37 -3.25
CA CYS A 49 -22.90 -18.05 -3.73
C CYS A 49 -21.89 -19.18 -3.45
N LYS A 50 -21.18 -19.64 -4.48
CA LYS A 50 -20.13 -20.68 -4.38
C LYS A 50 -18.96 -20.23 -3.48
N PHE A 51 -18.56 -18.96 -3.58
CA PHE A 51 -17.47 -18.38 -2.79
C PHE A 51 -17.99 -17.36 -1.80
N THR A 52 -17.45 -17.36 -0.59
CA THR A 52 -17.69 -16.31 0.39
C THR A 52 -16.98 -15.02 0.01
N THR A 53 -17.40 -13.88 0.56
CA THR A 53 -16.74 -12.59 0.31
C THR A 53 -15.27 -12.60 0.76
N LEU A 54 -14.93 -13.35 1.81
CA LEU A 54 -13.55 -13.51 2.27
C LEU A 54 -12.72 -14.36 1.29
N GLN A 55 -13.29 -15.40 0.72
CA GLN A 55 -12.63 -16.20 -0.32
C GLN A 55 -12.34 -15.37 -1.57
N VAL A 56 -13.30 -14.53 -2.00
CA VAL A 56 -13.09 -13.58 -3.11
C VAL A 56 -11.95 -12.60 -2.81
N LEU A 57 -11.93 -12.05 -1.60
CA LEU A 57 -10.83 -11.17 -1.16
C LEU A 57 -9.49 -11.91 -1.19
N ASN A 58 -9.41 -13.13 -0.66
CA ASN A 58 -8.20 -13.93 -0.66
C ASN A 58 -7.70 -14.23 -2.08
N LEU A 59 -8.59 -14.56 -3.01
CA LEU A 59 -8.23 -14.77 -4.42
C LEU A 59 -7.67 -13.48 -5.04
N LEU A 60 -8.31 -12.33 -4.84
CA LEU A 60 -7.82 -11.04 -5.32
C LEU A 60 -6.44 -10.69 -4.74
N MET A 61 -6.20 -11.02 -3.47
CA MET A 61 -4.90 -10.83 -2.83
C MET A 61 -3.79 -11.68 -3.47
N LEU A 62 -4.14 -12.86 -4.00
CA LEU A 62 -3.21 -13.78 -4.65
C LEU A 62 -2.87 -13.40 -6.11
N PHE A 63 -3.67 -12.58 -6.77
CA PHE A 63 -3.52 -12.27 -8.20
C PHE A 63 -2.08 -11.95 -8.62
N PRO A 64 -1.36 -10.98 -8.04
CA PRO A 64 -0.02 -10.66 -8.51
C PRO A 64 0.97 -11.80 -8.27
N PHE A 65 0.79 -12.57 -7.22
CA PHE A 65 1.67 -13.69 -6.88
C PHE A 65 1.51 -14.89 -7.84
N PHE A 66 0.34 -15.03 -8.46
CA PHE A 66 0.05 -16.01 -9.51
C PHE A 66 0.04 -15.41 -10.92
N VAL A 67 0.71 -14.27 -11.09
CA VAL A 67 0.85 -13.56 -12.38
C VAL A 67 -0.49 -13.20 -13.04
N VAL A 68 -1.57 -13.10 -12.26
CA VAL A 68 -2.89 -12.68 -12.73
C VAL A 68 -2.93 -11.15 -12.77
N LYS A 69 -2.82 -10.58 -13.97
CA LYS A 69 -2.76 -9.11 -14.13
C LYS A 69 -4.06 -8.39 -13.79
N ASN A 70 -5.20 -9.02 -14.05
CA ASN A 70 -6.53 -8.48 -13.78
C ASN A 70 -7.58 -9.60 -13.83
N ALA A 71 -8.80 -9.32 -13.38
CA ALA A 71 -9.89 -10.30 -13.35
C ALA A 71 -10.23 -10.92 -14.73
N SER A 72 -10.09 -10.16 -15.83
CA SER A 72 -10.34 -10.70 -17.18
C SER A 72 -9.33 -11.78 -17.61
N ARG A 73 -8.16 -11.84 -16.97
CA ARG A 73 -7.13 -12.86 -17.23
C ARG A 73 -7.18 -14.03 -16.27
N TYR A 74 -8.12 -14.00 -15.32
CA TYR A 74 -8.24 -15.04 -14.29
C TYR A 74 -8.46 -16.42 -14.89
N SER A 75 -9.38 -16.57 -15.84
CA SER A 75 -9.71 -17.85 -16.48
C SER A 75 -8.53 -18.59 -17.11
N ASN A 76 -7.49 -17.86 -17.48
CA ASN A 76 -6.28 -18.41 -18.12
C ASN A 76 -5.13 -18.60 -17.11
N SER A 77 -5.37 -18.45 -15.83
CA SER A 77 -4.35 -18.56 -14.78
C SER A 77 -4.33 -19.96 -14.15
N SER A 78 -3.19 -20.34 -13.55
CA SER A 78 -3.10 -21.53 -12.70
C SER A 78 -4.07 -21.47 -11.51
N LEU A 79 -4.32 -20.27 -10.99
CA LEU A 79 -5.25 -20.05 -9.89
C LEU A 79 -6.71 -20.40 -10.26
N SER A 80 -7.14 -20.16 -11.51
CA SER A 80 -8.50 -20.52 -11.97
C SER A 80 -8.69 -22.02 -12.10
N LYS A 81 -7.62 -22.77 -12.34
CA LYS A 81 -7.68 -24.23 -12.39
C LYS A 81 -7.94 -24.83 -11.01
N LEU A 82 -7.40 -24.18 -9.98
CA LEU A 82 -7.59 -24.60 -8.58
C LEU A 82 -8.94 -24.13 -8.02
N PHE A 83 -9.36 -22.92 -8.39
CA PHE A 83 -10.58 -22.27 -7.88
C PHE A 83 -11.37 -21.72 -9.06
N ASN A 84 -12.20 -22.57 -9.67
CA ASN A 84 -12.99 -22.21 -10.84
C ASN A 84 -14.12 -21.23 -10.46
N CYS A 85 -14.00 -19.97 -10.95
CA CYS A 85 -15.03 -18.95 -10.83
C CYS A 85 -14.95 -17.96 -11.99
N ASP A 86 -16.07 -17.29 -12.25
CA ASP A 86 -16.14 -16.29 -13.30
C ASP A 86 -15.49 -14.96 -12.86
N LYS A 87 -14.90 -14.24 -13.82
CA LYS A 87 -14.35 -12.89 -13.66
C LYS A 87 -15.36 -11.89 -13.09
N ASP A 88 -16.66 -12.07 -13.36
CA ASP A 88 -17.74 -11.19 -12.91
C ASP A 88 -17.90 -11.20 -11.39
N MET A 89 -17.51 -12.28 -10.73
CA MET A 89 -17.47 -12.35 -9.28
C MET A 89 -16.50 -11.29 -8.70
N PHE A 90 -15.32 -11.14 -9.30
CA PHE A 90 -14.33 -10.13 -8.88
C PHE A 90 -14.79 -8.72 -9.21
N TYR A 91 -15.39 -8.51 -10.39
CA TYR A 91 -15.90 -7.19 -10.78
C TYR A 91 -17.02 -6.74 -9.86
N ARG A 92 -17.99 -7.61 -9.55
CA ARG A 92 -19.08 -7.30 -8.62
C ARG A 92 -18.55 -6.96 -7.24
N PHE A 93 -17.60 -7.73 -6.71
CA PHE A 93 -17.01 -7.47 -5.40
C PHE A 93 -16.22 -6.16 -5.34
N MET A 94 -15.41 -5.86 -6.36
CA MET A 94 -14.61 -4.64 -6.41
C MET A 94 -15.46 -3.38 -6.65
N ASN A 95 -16.60 -3.52 -7.36
CA ASN A 95 -17.52 -2.41 -7.62
C ASN A 95 -18.54 -2.19 -6.49
N ASP A 96 -18.60 -3.06 -5.50
CA ASP A 96 -19.53 -2.92 -4.39
C ASP A 96 -19.10 -1.78 -3.45
N GLY A 97 -19.90 -0.69 -3.44
CA GLY A 97 -19.66 0.50 -2.65
C GLY A 97 -19.75 0.33 -1.14
N ASN A 98 -20.23 -0.82 -0.65
CA ASN A 98 -20.36 -1.14 0.77
C ASN A 98 -19.13 -1.83 1.35
N VAL A 99 -18.20 -2.35 0.51
CA VAL A 99 -16.98 -2.98 0.99
C VAL A 99 -16.13 -1.97 1.75
N LYS A 100 -15.86 -2.26 3.01
CA LYS A 100 -15.18 -1.36 3.95
C LYS A 100 -13.65 -1.44 3.79
N TRP A 101 -13.13 -1.10 2.62
CA TRP A 101 -11.73 -1.24 2.23
C TRP A 101 -10.73 -0.62 3.22
N ARG A 102 -11.01 0.58 3.76
CA ARG A 102 -10.16 1.19 4.81
C ARG A 102 -10.12 0.32 6.07
N LYS A 103 -11.27 -0.20 6.48
CA LYS A 103 -11.35 -1.06 7.67
C LYS A 103 -10.57 -2.35 7.47
N LEU A 104 -10.62 -2.94 6.27
CA LEU A 104 -9.84 -4.13 5.91
C LEU A 104 -8.34 -3.86 5.96
N LEU A 105 -7.87 -2.77 5.36
CA LEU A 105 -6.46 -2.38 5.37
C LEU A 105 -5.94 -2.20 6.80
N TYR A 106 -6.70 -1.50 7.66
CA TYR A 106 -6.33 -1.35 9.08
C TYR A 106 -6.39 -2.67 9.84
N ALA A 107 -7.39 -3.52 9.61
CA ALA A 107 -7.51 -4.81 10.30
C ALA A 107 -6.32 -5.72 10.01
N MET A 108 -5.85 -5.75 8.77
CA MET A 108 -4.63 -6.45 8.39
C MET A 108 -3.40 -5.81 9.03
N ASN A 109 -3.24 -4.50 8.90
CA ASN A 109 -2.04 -3.79 9.38
C ASN A 109 -1.84 -3.91 10.88
N LEU A 110 -2.90 -3.83 11.69
CA LEU A 110 -2.77 -3.98 13.14
C LEU A 110 -2.24 -5.36 13.54
N GLN A 111 -2.58 -6.40 12.78
CA GLN A 111 -2.05 -7.76 12.99
C GLN A 111 -0.59 -7.86 12.53
N LEU A 112 -0.23 -7.27 11.37
CA LEU A 112 1.15 -7.23 10.90
C LEU A 112 2.05 -6.42 11.84
N ILE A 113 1.60 -5.26 12.30
CA ILE A 113 2.32 -4.44 13.28
C ILE A 113 2.55 -5.23 14.58
N LYS A 114 1.53 -5.93 15.09
CA LYS A 114 1.66 -6.79 16.26
C LYS A 114 2.70 -7.91 16.02
N LYS A 115 2.64 -8.60 14.89
CA LYS A 115 3.63 -9.63 14.50
C LYS A 115 5.04 -9.08 14.42
N ILE A 116 5.22 -7.90 13.80
CA ILE A 116 6.51 -7.22 13.69
C ILE A 116 7.02 -6.82 15.08
N SER A 117 6.17 -6.23 15.92
CA SER A 117 6.56 -5.74 17.26
C SER A 117 6.89 -6.87 18.25
N SER A 118 6.34 -8.06 18.07
CA SER A 118 6.64 -9.24 18.89
C SER A 118 7.92 -9.97 18.47
N SER A 119 8.55 -9.57 17.37
CA SER A 119 9.79 -10.19 16.89
C SER A 119 10.99 -9.67 17.67
N THR A 120 11.91 -10.56 18.00
CA THR A 120 13.21 -10.26 18.64
C THR A 120 14.14 -9.41 17.76
N THR A 121 13.84 -9.29 16.47
CA THR A 121 14.58 -8.45 15.51
C THR A 121 14.21 -6.97 15.58
N VAL A 122 13.32 -6.57 16.49
CA VAL A 122 12.98 -5.15 16.71
C VAL A 122 14.16 -4.46 17.40
N HIS A 123 14.81 -3.57 16.68
CA HIS A 123 15.74 -2.60 17.28
C HIS A 123 14.93 -1.59 18.10
N HIS A 124 14.72 -1.85 19.38
CA HIS A 124 13.94 -1.02 20.32
C HIS A 124 14.39 0.45 20.41
N ASN A 125 15.57 0.77 19.88
CA ASN A 125 16.15 2.12 19.92
C ASN A 125 15.93 2.97 18.66
N LYS A 126 15.18 2.49 17.65
CA LYS A 126 14.87 3.30 16.46
C LYS A 126 13.45 3.84 16.53
N PRO A 127 13.25 5.16 16.35
CA PRO A 127 11.91 5.73 16.38
C PRO A 127 11.04 5.16 15.25
N VAL A 128 9.76 4.96 15.55
CA VAL A 128 8.74 4.61 14.57
C VAL A 128 8.22 5.89 13.94
N CYS A 129 8.16 5.92 12.62
CA CYS A 129 7.75 7.10 11.85
C CYS A 129 6.45 6.82 11.11
N LEU A 130 5.52 7.76 11.19
CA LEU A 130 4.39 7.86 10.29
C LEU A 130 4.76 8.82 9.16
N ILE A 131 4.58 8.43 7.93
CA ILE A 131 5.01 9.19 6.75
C ILE A 131 3.79 9.53 5.91
N ILE A 132 3.59 10.81 5.60
CA ILE A 132 2.56 11.26 4.66
C ILE A 132 3.24 11.81 3.43
N ASP A 133 2.81 11.29 2.27
CA ASP A 133 3.29 11.73 0.97
C ASP A 133 2.21 11.51 -0.10
N ASP A 134 2.36 12.09 -1.28
CA ASP A 134 1.44 11.84 -2.38
C ASP A 134 2.16 11.35 -3.65
N THR A 135 1.42 10.63 -4.49
CA THR A 135 1.93 10.17 -5.77
C THR A 135 0.87 10.30 -6.86
N ASP A 136 1.34 10.44 -8.11
CA ASP A 136 0.46 10.46 -9.27
C ASP A 136 -0.04 9.05 -9.62
N ALA A 137 -1.33 8.95 -9.90
CA ALA A 137 -1.99 7.78 -10.45
C ALA A 137 -2.62 8.14 -11.81
N PRO A 138 -1.82 8.14 -12.90
CA PRO A 138 -2.27 8.52 -14.22
C PRO A 138 -3.32 7.55 -14.75
N LYS A 139 -4.26 8.08 -15.54
CA LYS A 139 -5.31 7.34 -16.24
C LYS A 139 -5.36 7.76 -17.71
N THR A 140 -5.75 6.86 -18.57
CA THR A 140 -5.92 7.13 -20.01
C THR A 140 -7.37 7.39 -20.40
N GLY A 141 -8.32 6.74 -19.69
CA GLY A 141 -9.76 6.87 -19.97
C GLY A 141 -10.35 8.14 -19.36
N MET A 142 -11.20 8.83 -20.13
CA MET A 142 -11.92 10.03 -19.67
C MET A 142 -13.29 9.73 -19.04
N THR A 143 -13.69 8.45 -19.03
CA THR A 143 -14.98 7.99 -18.50
C THR A 143 -14.90 7.49 -17.06
N THR A 144 -13.69 7.43 -16.48
CA THR A 144 -13.52 7.04 -15.10
C THR A 144 -14.13 8.07 -14.16
N GLU A 145 -14.92 7.61 -13.20
CA GLU A 145 -15.58 8.45 -12.21
C GLU A 145 -14.58 9.30 -11.43
N LEU A 146 -14.95 10.54 -11.12
CA LEU A 146 -14.13 11.54 -10.40
C LEU A 146 -12.73 11.76 -11.01
N ILE A 147 -12.51 11.37 -12.25
CA ILE A 147 -11.24 11.63 -12.90
C ILE A 147 -11.06 13.14 -13.13
N GLY A 148 -9.84 13.62 -12.96
CA GLY A 148 -9.49 15.02 -13.15
C GLY A 148 -8.10 15.20 -13.75
N ARG A 149 -7.75 16.47 -14.00
CA ARG A 149 -6.39 16.83 -14.36
C ARG A 149 -5.60 17.15 -13.09
N ILE A 150 -4.49 16.48 -12.94
CA ILE A 150 -3.55 16.68 -11.84
C ILE A 150 -2.20 17.14 -12.40
N TRP A 151 -1.49 17.99 -11.66
CA TRP A 151 -0.13 18.39 -12.01
C TRP A 151 0.86 17.30 -11.65
N SER A 152 1.57 16.78 -12.64
CA SER A 152 2.66 15.81 -12.42
C SER A 152 3.99 16.53 -12.32
N HIS A 153 4.62 16.46 -11.16
CA HIS A 153 5.98 16.98 -10.97
C HIS A 153 7.04 16.17 -11.75
N VAL A 154 6.76 14.90 -11.99
CA VAL A 154 7.66 14.03 -12.77
C VAL A 154 7.64 14.42 -14.25
N HIS A 155 6.44 14.65 -14.81
CA HIS A 155 6.26 14.98 -16.22
C HIS A 155 6.23 16.47 -16.51
N GLN A 156 6.27 17.34 -15.48
CA GLN A 156 6.19 18.81 -15.60
C GLN A 156 5.00 19.29 -16.44
N LYS A 157 3.87 18.56 -16.37
CA LYS A 157 2.63 18.86 -17.09
C LYS A 157 1.39 18.36 -16.35
N SER A 158 0.23 18.88 -16.73
CA SER A 158 -1.04 18.35 -16.27
C SER A 158 -1.36 17.04 -16.99
N ILE A 159 -1.62 15.99 -16.22
CA ILE A 159 -2.01 14.67 -16.70
C ILE A 159 -3.42 14.32 -16.21
N LEU A 160 -4.08 13.39 -16.89
CA LEU A 160 -5.35 12.85 -16.45
C LEU A 160 -5.09 11.79 -15.37
N GLY A 161 -5.83 11.83 -14.26
CA GLY A 161 -5.64 10.85 -13.18
C GLY A 161 -6.11 11.33 -11.81
N TYR A 162 -5.60 10.66 -10.78
CA TYR A 162 -5.79 10.99 -9.36
C TYR A 162 -4.45 11.32 -8.71
N LYS A 163 -4.49 12.22 -7.73
CA LYS A 163 -3.43 12.37 -6.74
C LYS A 163 -3.74 11.42 -5.59
N CYS A 164 -2.91 10.42 -5.39
CA CYS A 164 -3.06 9.47 -4.29
C CYS A 164 -2.23 9.95 -3.10
N LEU A 165 -2.92 10.51 -2.09
CA LEU A 165 -2.35 10.80 -0.78
C LEU A 165 -2.24 9.51 0.00
N THR A 166 -1.08 9.19 0.54
CA THR A 166 -0.84 7.95 1.30
C THR A 166 -0.28 8.24 2.68
N MET A 167 -0.51 7.32 3.58
CA MET A 167 0.08 7.28 4.91
C MET A 167 0.73 5.94 5.16
N MET A 168 2.02 5.94 5.50
CA MET A 168 2.83 4.76 5.76
C MET A 168 3.42 4.76 7.17
N LEU A 169 3.54 3.59 7.77
CA LEU A 169 4.29 3.38 9.00
C LEU A 169 5.65 2.77 8.67
N SER A 170 6.72 3.32 9.25
CA SER A 170 8.08 2.80 9.08
C SER A 170 8.80 2.72 10.42
N ASP A 171 9.34 1.55 10.73
CA ASP A 171 10.27 1.33 11.85
C ASP A 171 11.75 1.41 11.44
N GLY A 172 11.99 1.78 10.18
CA GLY A 172 13.33 1.85 9.57
C GLY A 172 13.80 0.55 8.92
N VAL A 173 13.01 -0.53 9.00
CA VAL A 173 13.23 -1.82 8.32
C VAL A 173 12.04 -2.13 7.44
N SER A 174 10.83 -2.10 7.99
CA SER A 174 9.58 -2.34 7.27
C SER A 174 8.84 -1.04 6.99
N GLN A 175 8.11 -1.01 5.87
CA GLN A 175 7.21 0.07 5.49
C GLN A 175 5.84 -0.54 5.20
N LEU A 176 4.81 -0.07 5.91
CA LEU A 176 3.45 -0.56 5.74
C LEU A 176 2.53 0.60 5.35
N PHE A 177 1.82 0.48 4.24
CA PHE A 177 0.74 1.41 3.90
C PHE A 177 -0.42 1.25 4.88
N LEU A 178 -0.74 2.29 5.62
CA LEU A 178 -1.85 2.27 6.59
C LEU A 178 -3.16 2.81 6.02
N ASP A 179 -3.08 3.86 5.22
CA ASP A 179 -4.25 4.54 4.67
C ASP A 179 -3.90 5.28 3.39
N PHE A 180 -4.91 5.65 2.62
CA PHE A 180 -4.78 6.50 1.46
C PHE A 180 -6.08 7.27 1.19
N SER A 181 -5.99 8.28 0.33
CA SER A 181 -7.13 9.01 -0.18
C SER A 181 -6.84 9.46 -1.62
N LEU A 182 -7.83 9.39 -2.49
CA LEU A 182 -7.71 9.86 -3.86
C LEU A 182 -8.23 11.30 -3.97
N HIS A 183 -7.49 12.16 -4.64
CA HIS A 183 -7.83 13.56 -4.82
C HIS A 183 -7.71 13.99 -6.28
N GLY A 184 -8.55 14.96 -6.67
CA GLY A 184 -8.32 15.78 -7.85
C GLY A 184 -7.57 17.06 -7.49
N GLU A 185 -7.34 17.89 -8.48
CA GLU A 185 -6.82 19.26 -8.29
C GLU A 185 -7.80 20.28 -8.82
N GLU A 186 -7.94 21.41 -8.13
CA GLU A 186 -8.73 22.54 -8.60
C GLU A 186 -8.08 23.11 -9.87
N GLY A 187 -8.88 23.30 -10.92
CA GLY A 187 -8.43 23.99 -12.13
C GLY A 187 -8.24 25.49 -11.86
N LYS A 188 -7.42 26.15 -12.70
CA LYS A 188 -7.28 27.62 -12.66
C LYS A 188 -8.58 28.34 -13.03
N ASP A 189 -9.42 27.69 -13.83
CA ASP A 189 -10.73 28.19 -14.23
C ASP A 189 -11.79 27.78 -13.19
N LYS A 190 -12.35 28.78 -12.49
CA LYS A 190 -13.37 28.57 -11.46
C LYS A 190 -14.65 27.90 -11.98
N GLN A 191 -14.93 28.01 -13.28
CA GLN A 191 -16.06 27.34 -13.92
C GLN A 191 -15.79 25.83 -14.16
N LYS A 192 -14.55 25.40 -14.09
CA LYS A 192 -14.12 24.01 -14.28
C LYS A 192 -13.73 23.40 -12.95
N VAL A 193 -14.67 22.74 -12.31
CA VAL A 193 -14.40 22.03 -11.05
C VAL A 193 -13.27 21.01 -11.25
N GLN A 194 -12.24 21.07 -10.42
CA GLN A 194 -11.10 20.12 -10.39
C GLN A 194 -10.35 20.01 -11.73
N GLY A 195 -10.27 21.09 -12.49
CA GLY A 195 -9.61 21.11 -13.82
C GLY A 195 -10.32 20.27 -14.89
N LEU A 196 -11.52 19.76 -14.63
CA LEU A 196 -12.27 18.95 -15.57
C LEU A 196 -12.81 19.81 -16.74
N THR A 197 -12.71 19.30 -17.95
CA THR A 197 -13.43 19.80 -19.12
C THR A 197 -14.92 19.44 -19.03
N ALA A 198 -15.79 20.08 -19.83
CA ALA A 198 -17.21 19.74 -19.88
C ALA A 198 -17.45 18.25 -20.19
N LYS A 199 -16.65 17.66 -21.08
CA LYS A 199 -16.71 16.22 -21.42
C LYS A 199 -16.31 15.35 -20.23
N GLN A 200 -15.28 15.71 -19.50
CA GLN A 200 -14.82 14.98 -18.31
C GLN A 200 -15.79 15.08 -17.13
N ARG A 201 -16.54 16.18 -17.01
CA ARG A 201 -17.59 16.33 -15.98
C ARG A 201 -18.70 15.29 -16.09
N LYS A 202 -19.00 14.79 -17.29
CA LYS A 202 -19.98 13.72 -17.51
C LYS A 202 -19.53 12.38 -16.87
N ALA A 203 -18.24 12.19 -16.66
CA ALA A 203 -17.67 11.02 -16.00
C ALA A 203 -17.54 11.16 -14.47
N ARG A 204 -18.12 12.17 -13.87
CA ARG A 204 -18.10 12.33 -12.41
C ARG A 204 -19.01 11.32 -11.76
N TYR A 205 -18.65 10.98 -10.52
CA TYR A 205 -19.49 10.16 -9.65
C TYR A 205 -20.89 10.77 -9.55
N THR A 206 -21.90 9.98 -9.81
CA THR A 206 -23.30 10.31 -9.61
C THR A 206 -23.77 9.64 -8.33
N GLU A 207 -24.66 10.28 -7.58
CA GLU A 207 -25.13 9.78 -6.28
C GLU A 207 -25.93 8.46 -6.37
N ASP A 208 -26.24 8.02 -7.58
CA ASP A 208 -26.91 6.75 -7.87
C ASP A 208 -26.07 5.52 -7.53
N HIS A 209 -24.77 5.68 -7.25
CA HIS A 209 -23.91 4.58 -6.78
C HIS A 209 -24.11 4.38 -5.29
N GLU A 210 -24.91 3.38 -4.96
CA GLU A 210 -25.22 2.97 -3.60
C GLU A 210 -23.95 2.43 -2.89
N GLY A 211 -23.74 2.90 -1.67
CA GLY A 211 -22.73 2.34 -0.77
C GLY A 211 -22.11 3.38 0.15
N GLN A 212 -22.34 3.22 1.44
CA GLN A 212 -21.84 4.16 2.45
C GLN A 212 -20.31 4.26 2.46
N ALA A 213 -19.61 3.14 2.23
CA ALA A 213 -18.17 3.12 2.31
C ALA A 213 -17.50 3.86 1.13
N VAL A 214 -18.07 3.80 -0.07
CA VAL A 214 -17.56 4.58 -1.22
C VAL A 214 -17.94 6.03 -1.10
N LYS A 215 -19.12 6.37 -0.54
CA LYS A 215 -19.55 7.75 -0.31
C LYS A 215 -18.57 8.51 0.59
N GLU A 216 -18.11 7.90 1.67
CA GLU A 216 -17.05 8.46 2.52
C GLU A 216 -15.77 8.79 1.72
N ARG A 217 -15.42 7.98 0.73
CA ARG A 217 -14.25 8.20 -0.15
C ARG A 217 -14.47 9.33 -1.16
N VAL A 218 -15.70 9.52 -1.61
CA VAL A 218 -16.08 10.65 -2.47
C VAL A 218 -16.01 11.96 -1.69
N ASP A 219 -16.51 11.99 -0.45
CA ASP A 219 -16.41 13.16 0.43
C ASP A 219 -14.93 13.54 0.65
N GLU A 220 -14.05 12.56 0.86
CA GLU A 220 -12.60 12.78 0.98
C GLU A 220 -11.97 13.37 -0.29
N TYR A 221 -12.43 12.94 -1.46
CA TYR A 221 -11.93 13.44 -2.74
C TYR A 221 -12.10 14.97 -2.88
N LEU A 222 -13.16 15.52 -2.30
CA LEU A 222 -13.46 16.96 -2.31
C LEU A 222 -12.71 17.76 -1.23
N MET A 223 -12.09 17.08 -0.26
CA MET A 223 -11.32 17.73 0.81
C MET A 223 -9.96 18.21 0.32
N LYS A 224 -9.42 19.25 0.98
CA LYS A 224 -8.00 19.61 0.79
C LYS A 224 -7.10 18.51 1.32
N LYS A 225 -6.07 18.12 0.55
CA LYS A 225 -5.10 17.07 0.95
C LYS A 225 -4.48 17.32 2.33
N THR A 226 -4.19 18.57 2.67
CA THR A 226 -3.63 18.94 3.97
C THR A 226 -4.58 18.69 5.14
N ASP A 227 -5.88 18.87 4.94
CA ASP A 227 -6.90 18.60 5.95
C ASP A 227 -7.12 17.10 6.07
N LYS A 228 -7.20 16.42 4.94
CA LYS A 228 -7.31 14.96 4.91
C LYS A 228 -6.11 14.29 5.56
N ALA A 229 -4.89 14.79 5.38
CA ALA A 229 -3.69 14.29 6.05
C ALA A 229 -3.85 14.30 7.58
N ILE A 230 -4.39 15.40 8.15
CA ILE A 230 -4.67 15.49 9.59
C ILE A 230 -5.71 14.44 10.02
N ASP A 231 -6.78 14.26 9.23
CA ASP A 231 -7.82 13.28 9.57
C ASP A 231 -7.32 11.84 9.47
N MET A 232 -6.43 11.52 8.53
CA MET A 232 -5.77 10.22 8.46
C MET A 232 -4.92 9.97 9.72
N VAL A 233 -4.15 10.94 10.19
CA VAL A 233 -3.36 10.82 11.45
C VAL A 233 -4.28 10.62 12.65
N LYS A 234 -5.36 11.40 12.78
CA LYS A 234 -6.37 11.22 13.85
C LYS A 234 -6.94 9.81 13.82
N TYR A 235 -7.28 9.31 12.63
CA TYR A 235 -7.84 7.97 12.48
C TYR A 235 -6.83 6.89 12.87
N ALA A 236 -5.57 7.02 12.49
CA ALA A 236 -4.51 6.09 12.88
C ALA A 236 -4.32 6.04 14.42
N ILE A 237 -4.28 7.21 15.07
CA ILE A 237 -4.19 7.32 16.54
C ILE A 237 -5.41 6.66 17.19
N LYS A 238 -6.62 6.95 16.69
CA LYS A 238 -7.88 6.33 17.20
C LYS A 238 -7.86 4.80 17.03
N ARG A 239 -7.17 4.26 16.04
CA ARG A 239 -6.98 2.83 15.81
C ARG A 239 -5.86 2.21 16.62
N GLY A 240 -5.18 2.99 17.48
CA GLY A 240 -4.12 2.49 18.35
C GLY A 240 -2.75 2.37 17.69
N VAL A 241 -2.55 2.95 16.51
CA VAL A 241 -1.23 3.01 15.86
C VAL A 241 -0.33 3.95 16.65
N ARG A 242 0.82 3.45 17.11
CA ARG A 242 1.83 4.22 17.85
C ARG A 242 2.99 4.59 16.94
N PHE A 243 3.45 5.82 17.04
CA PHE A 243 4.59 6.35 16.31
C PHE A 243 5.19 7.55 17.06
N ASP A 244 6.48 7.79 16.85
CA ASP A 244 7.25 8.84 17.54
C ASP A 244 7.29 10.12 16.69
N TYR A 245 7.39 9.99 15.37
CA TYR A 245 7.49 11.12 14.45
C TYR A 245 6.50 11.01 13.31
N LEU A 246 5.88 12.16 12.98
CA LEU A 246 5.19 12.35 11.70
C LEU A 246 6.15 13.02 10.71
N LEU A 247 6.49 12.33 9.62
CA LEU A 247 7.35 12.83 8.55
C LEU A 247 6.50 13.34 7.39
N VAL A 248 6.76 14.55 6.94
CA VAL A 248 6.04 15.16 5.82
C VAL A 248 6.99 15.97 4.93
N ASP A 249 6.61 16.14 3.67
CA ASP A 249 7.31 17.05 2.77
C ASP A 249 6.95 18.52 3.00
N SER A 250 7.51 19.42 2.22
CA SER A 250 7.30 20.86 2.35
C SER A 250 5.91 21.34 1.98
N TRP A 251 5.11 20.51 1.29
CA TRP A 251 3.73 20.81 0.96
C TRP A 251 2.81 20.69 2.18
N PHE A 252 3.05 19.66 3.00
CA PHE A 252 2.23 19.37 4.19
C PHE A 252 2.73 20.09 5.44
N THR A 253 3.97 20.58 5.47
CA THR A 253 4.50 21.35 6.61
C THR A 253 3.87 22.75 6.66
N ASN A 254 2.79 22.87 7.42
CA ASN A 254 2.04 24.12 7.61
C ASN A 254 1.66 24.35 9.06
N THR A 255 1.22 25.55 9.37
CA THR A 255 0.83 25.98 10.73
C THR A 255 -0.25 25.09 11.34
N LYS A 256 -1.26 24.67 10.52
CA LYS A 256 -2.38 23.84 10.98
C LYS A 256 -1.89 22.48 11.47
N LEU A 257 -0.96 21.83 10.71
CA LEU A 257 -0.37 20.55 11.09
C LEU A 257 0.51 20.70 12.33
N VAL A 258 1.33 21.75 12.42
CA VAL A 258 2.18 22.03 13.59
C VAL A 258 1.32 22.18 14.84
N ARG A 259 0.25 22.99 14.79
CA ARG A 259 -0.68 23.15 15.92
C ARG A 259 -1.35 21.83 16.32
N PHE A 260 -1.79 21.04 15.32
CA PHE A 260 -2.41 19.75 15.56
C PHE A 260 -1.48 18.80 16.30
N ILE A 261 -0.25 18.60 15.81
CA ILE A 261 0.74 17.71 16.44
C ILE A 261 1.16 18.20 17.83
N SER A 262 1.21 19.50 18.05
CA SER A 262 1.59 20.09 19.34
C SER A 262 0.45 20.11 20.36
N SER A 263 -0.73 19.59 20.02
CA SER A 263 -1.85 19.51 20.96
C SER A 263 -1.56 18.49 22.09
N ARG A 264 -2.07 18.75 23.31
CA ARG A 264 -1.77 17.96 24.52
C ARG A 264 -2.12 16.47 24.43
N HIS A 265 -3.02 16.10 23.53
CA HIS A 265 -3.48 14.73 23.34
C HIS A 265 -2.64 13.92 22.36
N ILE A 266 -1.74 14.56 21.61
CA ILE A 266 -0.89 13.92 20.61
C ILE A 266 0.49 13.67 21.20
N LYS A 267 0.90 12.42 21.26
CA LYS A 267 2.19 11.99 21.82
C LYS A 267 3.18 11.64 20.73
N CYS A 268 3.40 12.55 19.79
CA CYS A 268 4.39 12.40 18.73
C CYS A 268 4.92 13.76 18.34
N HIS A 269 6.01 13.78 17.59
CA HIS A 269 6.63 14.98 17.06
C HIS A 269 6.43 15.10 15.55
N LEU A 270 6.39 16.33 15.07
CA LEU A 270 6.49 16.62 13.63
C LEU A 270 7.96 16.77 13.23
N LEU A 271 8.31 16.19 12.10
CA LEU A 271 9.57 16.47 11.42
C LEU A 271 9.27 16.61 9.91
N GLY A 272 9.31 17.84 9.42
CA GLY A 272 8.91 18.17 8.05
C GLY A 272 9.91 19.07 7.32
N MET A 273 10.02 18.90 6.01
CA MET A 273 10.75 19.86 5.18
C MET A 273 9.97 21.18 5.10
N ILE A 274 10.66 22.31 5.08
CA ILE A 274 10.05 23.63 4.92
C ILE A 274 10.43 24.27 3.59
N LYS A 275 9.48 25.04 3.04
CA LYS A 275 9.78 25.94 1.92
C LYS A 275 10.52 27.18 2.43
N LEU A 276 11.62 27.58 1.77
CA LEU A 276 12.34 28.80 2.07
C LEU A 276 11.61 30.03 1.47
N GLY A 277 10.36 30.18 1.84
CA GLY A 277 9.42 31.15 1.26
C GLY A 277 8.99 32.25 2.22
N LYS A 278 7.70 32.60 2.16
CA LYS A 278 7.12 33.76 2.87
C LYS A 278 6.68 33.44 4.32
N THR A 279 6.78 32.20 4.78
CA THR A 279 6.39 31.84 6.16
C THR A 279 7.29 32.56 7.15
N ASN A 280 6.68 33.30 8.09
CA ASN A 280 7.38 34.04 9.13
C ASN A 280 7.36 33.26 10.44
N TYR A 281 8.50 33.26 11.10
CA TYR A 281 8.73 32.66 12.42
C TYR A 281 9.04 33.78 13.44
N ALA A 282 8.50 33.65 14.63
CA ALA A 282 8.83 34.56 15.72
C ALA A 282 10.19 34.16 16.32
N THR A 283 11.17 35.04 16.24
CA THR A 283 12.52 34.91 16.79
C THR A 283 12.72 35.92 17.93
N LYS A 284 13.84 35.85 18.63
CA LYS A 284 14.22 36.88 19.63
C LYS A 284 14.41 38.28 19.02
N GLN A 285 14.75 38.33 17.73
CA GLN A 285 14.99 39.57 16.97
C GLN A 285 13.74 40.07 16.22
N GLY A 286 12.56 39.45 16.45
CA GLY A 286 11.34 39.77 15.77
C GLY A 286 10.90 38.69 14.76
N LYS A 287 9.95 39.01 13.88
CA LYS A 287 9.45 38.10 12.87
C LYS A 287 10.40 38.02 11.67
N MET A 288 10.87 36.81 11.34
CA MET A 288 11.78 36.55 10.22
C MET A 288 11.30 35.36 9.38
N ASN A 289 11.46 35.43 8.07
CA ASN A 289 11.30 34.27 7.21
C ASN A 289 12.58 33.41 7.17
N ALA A 290 12.47 32.20 6.63
CA ALA A 290 13.61 31.24 6.60
C ALA A 290 14.88 31.82 5.96
N LYS A 291 14.77 32.61 4.88
CA LYS A 291 15.92 33.21 4.21
C LYS A 291 16.59 34.29 5.09
N GLN A 292 15.81 35.07 5.81
CA GLN A 292 16.32 36.09 6.74
C GLN A 292 17.01 35.40 7.94
N ILE A 293 16.46 34.31 8.47
CA ILE A 293 17.08 33.51 9.56
C ILE A 293 18.44 32.96 9.09
N ILE A 294 18.51 32.39 7.90
CA ILE A 294 19.78 31.88 7.35
C ILE A 294 20.82 33.00 7.25
N LYS A 295 20.46 34.16 6.70
CA LYS A 295 21.36 35.33 6.60
C LYS A 295 21.82 35.81 7.98
N HIS A 296 20.94 35.85 8.95
CA HIS A 296 21.25 36.23 10.33
C HIS A 296 22.28 35.26 10.94
N LEU A 297 22.02 33.94 10.88
CA LEU A 297 22.91 32.91 11.40
C LEU A 297 24.28 32.88 10.71
N GLN A 298 24.34 33.24 9.42
CA GLN A 298 25.60 33.39 8.71
C GLN A 298 26.41 34.60 9.19
N LYS A 299 25.75 35.74 9.46
CA LYS A 299 26.39 36.93 10.01
C LYS A 299 26.98 36.67 11.41
N GLU A 300 26.26 35.93 12.24
CA GLU A 300 26.67 35.53 13.59
C GLU A 300 27.70 34.40 13.60
N LYS A 301 28.14 33.91 12.44
CA LYS A 301 29.06 32.75 12.31
C LYS A 301 28.56 31.50 13.03
N ALA A 302 27.23 31.35 13.20
CA ALA A 302 26.57 30.23 13.89
C ALA A 302 26.49 28.96 13.03
N CYS A 303 26.95 29.00 11.79
CA CYS A 303 26.94 27.82 10.90
C CYS A 303 28.11 26.88 11.25
N LYS A 304 27.79 25.58 11.31
CA LYS A 304 28.74 24.50 11.61
C LYS A 304 28.88 23.56 10.39
N HIS A 305 30.00 22.85 10.32
CA HIS A 305 30.22 21.82 9.32
C HIS A 305 29.96 20.42 9.92
N ASN A 306 29.14 19.63 9.27
CA ASN A 306 28.95 18.23 9.61
C ASN A 306 29.79 17.34 8.68
N LYS A 307 30.80 16.67 9.25
CA LYS A 307 31.75 15.82 8.49
C LYS A 307 31.05 14.58 7.89
N ILE A 308 30.09 13.98 8.61
CA ILE A 308 29.38 12.76 8.18
C ILE A 308 28.52 13.04 6.96
N LEU A 309 27.73 14.13 6.99
CA LEU A 309 26.82 14.50 5.90
C LEU A 309 27.50 15.40 4.85
N ARG A 310 28.75 15.79 5.06
CA ARG A 310 29.54 16.69 4.20
C ARG A 310 28.75 17.95 3.82
N CYS A 311 28.13 18.57 4.82
CA CYS A 311 27.30 19.77 4.61
C CYS A 311 27.56 20.84 5.67
N THR A 312 27.29 22.08 5.32
CA THR A 312 27.20 23.20 6.27
C THR A 312 25.77 23.29 6.78
N TYR A 313 25.58 23.40 8.09
CA TYR A 313 24.27 23.51 8.71
C TYR A 313 24.24 24.60 9.77
N CYS A 314 23.05 25.12 10.03
CA CYS A 314 22.75 26.00 11.16
C CYS A 314 21.38 25.68 11.76
N THR A 315 21.19 26.03 13.02
CA THR A 315 20.02 25.67 13.81
C THR A 315 19.50 26.89 14.57
N MET A 316 18.18 27.04 14.63
CA MET A 316 17.54 28.08 15.44
C MET A 316 16.23 27.58 16.04
N ASP A 317 16.02 27.82 17.34
CA ASP A 317 14.73 27.62 17.99
C ASP A 317 13.90 28.89 17.82
N VAL A 318 12.67 28.71 17.33
CA VAL A 318 11.74 29.79 16.98
C VAL A 318 10.32 29.40 17.36
N LYS A 319 9.37 30.33 17.20
CA LYS A 319 7.95 29.97 17.32
C LYS A 319 7.26 30.11 15.95
N LEU A 320 6.52 29.09 15.58
CA LEU A 320 5.60 29.14 14.46
C LEU A 320 4.18 29.20 15.01
N ASP A 321 3.55 30.37 14.88
CA ASP A 321 2.20 30.61 15.36
C ASP A 321 2.00 30.23 16.85
N GLY A 322 2.94 30.67 17.67
CA GLY A 322 2.97 30.40 19.13
C GLY A 322 3.57 29.07 19.54
N VAL A 323 3.69 28.10 18.61
CA VAL A 323 4.26 26.77 18.90
C VAL A 323 5.78 26.83 18.81
N PRO A 324 6.53 26.39 19.87
CA PRO A 324 7.97 26.25 19.79
C PRO A 324 8.37 25.17 18.79
N VAL A 325 9.30 25.51 17.89
CA VAL A 325 9.84 24.61 16.88
C VAL A 325 11.33 24.85 16.67
N ARG A 326 12.05 23.81 16.31
CA ARG A 326 13.45 23.91 15.91
C ARG A 326 13.57 23.86 14.40
N LEU A 327 14.32 24.81 13.84
CA LEU A 327 14.65 24.85 12.42
C LEU A 327 16.08 24.40 12.23
N PHE A 328 16.28 23.52 11.27
CA PHE A 328 17.59 23.14 10.76
C PHE A 328 17.68 23.57 9.31
N PHE A 329 18.76 24.29 8.98
CA PHE A 329 19.07 24.65 7.61
C PHE A 329 20.35 23.96 7.20
N CYS A 330 20.42 23.37 6.03
CA CYS A 330 21.63 22.74 5.53
C CYS A 330 21.85 22.99 4.04
N LYS A 331 23.11 23.03 3.63
CA LYS A 331 23.52 23.07 2.22
C LYS A 331 24.76 22.22 1.98
N ARG A 332 24.83 21.57 0.82
CA ARG A 332 26.00 20.82 0.37
C ARG A 332 26.85 21.70 -0.55
N GLY A 333 28.17 21.77 -0.28
CA GLY A 333 29.11 22.54 -1.07
C GLY A 333 28.89 24.06 -0.98
N ARG A 334 29.80 24.82 -1.60
CA ARG A 334 29.75 26.30 -1.59
C ARG A 334 28.58 26.86 -2.40
N LYS A 335 28.28 26.27 -3.56
CA LYS A 335 27.24 26.71 -4.50
C LYS A 335 25.88 26.03 -4.28
N GLY A 336 25.77 25.08 -3.31
CA GLY A 336 24.52 24.34 -3.07
C GLY A 336 23.39 25.22 -2.54
N ASN A 337 22.15 24.82 -2.83
CA ASN A 337 20.95 25.47 -2.28
C ASN A 337 20.74 25.09 -0.82
N TRP A 338 20.23 26.02 -0.04
CA TRP A 338 19.78 25.75 1.32
C TRP A 338 18.50 24.93 1.29
N ASN A 339 18.41 23.94 2.16
CA ASN A 339 17.20 23.20 2.49
C ASN A 339 16.90 23.38 3.97
N GLY A 340 15.63 23.32 4.36
CA GLY A 340 15.23 23.49 5.75
C GLY A 340 14.35 22.35 6.24
N LEU A 341 14.59 21.91 7.49
CA LEU A 341 13.71 21.01 8.25
C LEU A 341 13.14 21.77 9.45
N LEU A 342 11.93 21.44 9.83
CA LEU A 342 11.25 21.90 11.02
C LEU A 342 10.89 20.70 11.88
N THR A 343 11.14 20.79 13.19
CA THR A 343 10.65 19.80 14.15
C THR A 343 10.01 20.46 15.38
N THR A 344 9.03 19.78 15.96
CA THR A 344 8.45 20.12 17.26
C THR A 344 9.23 19.50 18.42
N ASP A 345 10.18 18.61 18.13
CA ASP A 345 11.09 18.03 19.12
C ASP A 345 12.33 18.91 19.26
N LEU A 346 12.39 19.69 20.32
CA LEU A 346 13.51 20.59 20.61
C LEU A 346 14.76 19.86 21.15
N SER A 347 14.67 18.56 21.43
CA SER A 347 15.82 17.77 21.90
C SER A 347 16.69 17.24 20.75
N LEU A 348 16.11 17.11 19.52
CA LEU A 348 16.83 16.56 18.37
C LEU A 348 18.07 17.36 17.99
N SER A 349 19.16 16.65 17.75
CA SER A 349 20.33 17.18 17.02
C SER A 349 20.08 17.22 15.52
N PHE A 350 20.85 18.01 14.78
CA PHE A 350 20.77 18.08 13.33
C PHE A 350 20.97 16.71 12.65
N LEU A 351 21.94 15.93 13.11
CA LEU A 351 22.26 14.63 12.52
C LEU A 351 21.14 13.63 12.71
N GLU A 352 20.54 13.59 13.91
CA GLU A 352 19.39 12.73 14.20
C GLU A 352 18.17 13.13 13.38
N ALA A 353 17.83 14.42 13.36
CA ALA A 353 16.72 14.94 12.54
C ALA A 353 16.89 14.56 11.05
N TYR A 354 18.09 14.71 10.52
CA TYR A 354 18.38 14.36 9.13
C TYR A 354 18.23 12.85 8.88
N ARG A 355 18.76 11.99 9.78
CA ARG A 355 18.64 10.53 9.66
C ARG A 355 17.19 10.05 9.77
N ILE A 356 16.41 10.61 10.68
CA ILE A 356 15.00 10.28 10.81
C ILE A 356 14.24 10.74 9.55
N TYR A 357 14.46 11.98 9.10
CA TYR A 357 13.78 12.51 7.93
C TYR A 357 14.11 11.74 6.64
N ALA A 358 15.33 11.24 6.50
CA ALA A 358 15.75 10.43 5.35
C ALA A 358 14.89 9.18 5.14
N ARG A 359 14.21 8.68 6.19
CA ARG A 359 13.30 7.53 6.07
C ARG A 359 12.05 7.84 5.21
N ARG A 360 11.70 9.13 5.03
CA ARG A 360 10.62 9.50 4.12
C ARG A 360 10.86 8.96 2.70
N TRP A 361 12.13 8.85 2.28
CA TRP A 361 12.49 8.30 0.96
C TRP A 361 11.99 6.86 0.74
N ALA A 362 11.76 6.09 1.80
CA ALA A 362 11.20 4.74 1.70
C ALA A 362 9.82 4.71 1.02
N THR A 363 9.04 5.81 1.13
CA THR A 363 7.75 5.95 0.44
C THR A 363 7.92 5.98 -1.08
N GLU A 364 8.94 6.65 -1.59
CA GLU A 364 9.21 6.72 -3.03
C GLU A 364 9.62 5.36 -3.60
N VAL A 365 10.41 4.59 -2.83
CA VAL A 365 10.76 3.20 -3.17
C VAL A 365 9.51 2.32 -3.18
N ALA A 366 8.65 2.44 -2.15
CA ALA A 366 7.40 1.69 -2.08
C ALA A 366 6.47 2.00 -3.27
N TYR A 367 6.36 3.27 -3.69
CA TYR A 367 5.59 3.64 -4.88
C TYR A 367 6.16 3.00 -6.16
N LYS A 368 7.49 2.99 -6.31
CA LYS A 368 8.14 2.33 -7.45
C LYS A 368 7.79 0.85 -7.48
N ASP A 369 7.96 0.14 -6.37
CA ASP A 369 7.66 -1.28 -6.27
C ASP A 369 6.18 -1.57 -6.57
N CYS A 370 5.26 -0.82 -5.96
CA CYS A 370 3.82 -0.97 -6.22
C CYS A 370 3.44 -0.71 -7.68
N LYS A 371 4.02 0.32 -8.32
CA LYS A 371 3.76 0.66 -9.72
C LYS A 371 4.33 -0.37 -10.70
N THR A 372 5.47 -0.94 -10.37
CA THR A 372 6.19 -1.89 -11.23
C THR A 372 5.64 -3.32 -11.07
N LEU A 373 5.43 -3.77 -9.84
CA LEU A 373 5.13 -5.17 -9.53
C LEU A 373 3.64 -5.44 -9.33
N LEU A 374 2.91 -4.50 -8.71
CA LEU A 374 1.56 -4.74 -8.18
C LEU A 374 0.44 -3.97 -8.91
N ASN A 375 0.71 -3.42 -10.08
CA ASN A 375 -0.27 -2.69 -10.89
C ASN A 375 -0.94 -1.49 -10.19
N PHE A 376 -0.22 -0.80 -9.29
CA PHE A 376 -0.71 0.37 -8.59
C PHE A 376 -1.24 1.45 -9.54
N GLY A 377 -2.51 1.83 -9.37
CA GLY A 377 -3.17 2.84 -10.21
C GLY A 377 -3.56 2.37 -11.62
N LYS A 378 -3.35 1.09 -12.00
CA LYS A 378 -3.64 0.55 -13.34
C LYS A 378 -5.03 -0.08 -13.48
N CYS A 379 -5.93 0.07 -12.51
CA CYS A 379 -7.30 -0.40 -12.62
C CYS A 379 -8.00 0.25 -13.82
N GLN A 380 -8.62 -0.56 -14.67
CA GLN A 380 -9.30 -0.13 -15.90
C GLN A 380 -10.80 0.11 -15.71
N SER A 381 -11.37 -0.24 -14.55
CA SER A 381 -12.77 0.01 -14.25
C SER A 381 -13.07 1.52 -14.26
N VAL A 382 -14.24 1.88 -14.76
CA VAL A 382 -14.75 3.25 -14.72
C VAL A 382 -15.28 3.64 -13.34
N HIS A 383 -15.66 2.67 -12.51
CA HIS A 383 -16.28 2.89 -11.21
C HIS A 383 -15.26 3.31 -10.15
N PHE A 384 -15.58 4.35 -9.38
CA PHE A 384 -14.71 4.84 -8.31
C PHE A 384 -14.52 3.81 -7.19
N ALA A 385 -15.54 3.03 -6.87
CA ALA A 385 -15.45 1.91 -5.92
C ALA A 385 -14.33 0.93 -6.31
N ALA A 386 -14.26 0.52 -7.58
CA ALA A 386 -13.20 -0.37 -8.06
C ALA A 386 -11.81 0.28 -8.04
N GLN A 387 -11.72 1.60 -8.23
CA GLN A 387 -10.46 2.32 -8.04
C GLN A 387 -9.99 2.19 -6.59
N ILE A 388 -10.87 2.48 -5.62
CA ILE A 388 -10.57 2.32 -4.18
C ILE A 388 -10.18 0.89 -3.84
N ALA A 389 -10.90 -0.10 -4.36
CA ALA A 389 -10.60 -1.53 -4.20
C ALA A 389 -9.18 -1.86 -4.69
N SER A 390 -8.85 -1.46 -5.92
CA SER A 390 -7.55 -1.74 -6.54
C SER A 390 -6.38 -1.12 -5.76
N PHE A 391 -6.50 0.14 -5.32
CA PHE A 391 -5.47 0.77 -4.50
C PHE A 391 -5.30 0.06 -3.16
N THR A 392 -6.41 -0.33 -2.52
CA THR A 392 -6.35 -1.06 -1.24
C THR A 392 -5.67 -2.42 -1.40
N LEU A 393 -6.07 -3.20 -2.41
CA LEU A 393 -5.49 -4.52 -2.68
C LEU A 393 -3.98 -4.42 -2.92
N THR A 394 -3.54 -3.46 -3.75
CA THR A 394 -2.11 -3.23 -3.99
C THR A 394 -1.35 -2.92 -2.70
N MET A 395 -1.90 -2.08 -1.83
CA MET A 395 -1.28 -1.74 -0.55
C MET A 395 -1.23 -2.94 0.40
N MET A 396 -2.30 -3.74 0.45
CA MET A 396 -2.32 -4.98 1.24
C MET A 396 -1.27 -5.98 0.73
N GLN A 397 -1.18 -6.19 -0.58
CA GLN A 397 -0.19 -7.06 -1.23
C GLN A 397 1.25 -6.59 -0.95
N TYR A 398 1.51 -5.29 -1.06
CA TYR A 398 2.80 -4.71 -0.72
C TYR A 398 3.16 -4.94 0.76
N ASN A 399 2.21 -4.76 1.66
CA ASN A 399 2.43 -4.96 3.10
C ASN A 399 2.75 -6.42 3.44
N ILE A 400 2.17 -7.39 2.72
CA ILE A 400 2.53 -8.81 2.84
C ILE A 400 3.99 -9.02 2.38
N LEU A 401 4.37 -8.53 1.19
CA LEU A 401 5.74 -8.62 0.70
C LEU A 401 6.74 -7.98 1.66
N CYS A 402 6.42 -6.82 2.21
CA CYS A 402 7.25 -6.12 3.17
C CYS A 402 7.44 -6.93 4.47
N THR A 403 6.39 -7.62 4.90
CA THR A 403 6.43 -8.49 6.08
C THR A 403 7.27 -9.73 5.82
N VAL A 404 7.08 -10.40 4.70
CA VAL A 404 7.90 -11.57 4.31
C VAL A 404 9.37 -11.16 4.19
N LYS A 405 9.66 -10.07 3.46
CA LYS A 405 11.04 -9.55 3.34
C LYS A 405 11.72 -9.36 4.72
N ARG A 406 10.97 -8.90 5.72
CA ARG A 406 11.52 -8.69 7.07
C ARG A 406 11.96 -9.98 7.76
N PHE A 407 11.16 -11.04 7.63
CA PHE A 407 11.38 -12.30 8.36
C PHE A 407 12.25 -13.30 7.61
N GLU A 408 12.39 -13.16 6.30
CA GLU A 408 13.01 -14.11 5.40
C GLU A 408 14.23 -13.51 4.70
N ALA A 409 15.03 -12.73 5.25
CA ALA A 409 16.34 -12.27 4.76
C ALA A 409 16.43 -11.88 3.25
N TYR A 410 15.34 -11.44 2.63
CA TYR A 410 15.36 -10.93 1.27
C TYR A 410 15.93 -9.50 1.24
N GLU A 411 16.82 -9.21 0.29
CA GLU A 411 17.40 -7.89 0.15
C GLU A 411 16.39 -6.87 -0.39
N THR A 412 15.60 -7.26 -1.39
CA THR A 412 14.65 -6.37 -2.08
C THR A 412 13.27 -6.98 -2.21
N ILE A 413 12.25 -6.12 -2.30
CA ILE A 413 10.88 -6.54 -2.62
C ILE A 413 10.81 -7.14 -4.03
N GLY A 414 11.56 -6.57 -4.99
CA GLY A 414 11.60 -7.07 -6.37
C GLY A 414 12.19 -8.49 -6.47
N GLY A 415 13.26 -8.79 -5.73
CA GLY A 415 13.83 -10.13 -5.66
C GLY A 415 12.87 -11.15 -5.09
N LEU A 416 12.25 -10.83 -3.94
CA LEU A 416 11.21 -11.68 -3.35
C LEU A 416 10.04 -11.90 -4.33
N PHE A 417 9.56 -10.84 -4.98
CA PHE A 417 8.43 -10.95 -5.92
C PHE A 417 8.77 -11.82 -7.13
N ALA A 418 9.98 -11.71 -7.67
CA ALA A 418 10.44 -12.55 -8.78
C ALA A 418 10.48 -14.03 -8.37
N GLU A 419 10.99 -14.34 -7.19
CA GLU A 419 11.03 -15.71 -6.66
C GLU A 419 9.62 -16.27 -6.45
N VAL A 420 8.71 -15.50 -5.81
CA VAL A 420 7.30 -15.89 -5.65
C VAL A 420 6.63 -16.20 -6.99
N THR A 421 6.86 -15.37 -8.01
CA THR A 421 6.26 -15.58 -9.32
C THR A 421 6.86 -16.77 -10.06
N ASN A 422 8.15 -17.05 -9.87
CA ASN A 422 8.77 -18.25 -10.42
C ASN A 422 8.20 -19.53 -9.77
N ASP A 423 8.07 -19.58 -8.45
CA ASP A 423 7.43 -20.69 -7.74
C ASP A 423 6.04 -21.02 -8.31
N THR A 424 5.25 -20.01 -8.64
CA THR A 424 3.90 -20.19 -9.18
C THR A 424 3.86 -20.53 -10.67
N LEU A 425 4.89 -20.14 -11.44
CA LEU A 425 5.04 -20.52 -12.83
C LEU A 425 5.44 -21.99 -12.97
N GLU A 426 6.30 -22.51 -12.09
CA GLU A 426 6.66 -23.94 -12.01
C GLU A 426 5.42 -24.80 -11.74
N LEU A 427 4.50 -24.34 -10.89
CA LEU A 427 3.21 -24.99 -10.70
C LEU A 427 2.45 -25.15 -12.03
N SER A 428 2.44 -24.12 -12.86
CA SER A 428 1.78 -24.16 -14.18
C SER A 428 2.43 -25.16 -15.14
N VAL A 429 3.73 -25.36 -15.07
CA VAL A 429 4.46 -26.36 -15.86
C VAL A 429 4.17 -27.77 -15.34
N THR A 430 4.22 -27.96 -14.04
CA THR A 430 3.88 -29.22 -13.38
C THR A 430 2.45 -29.66 -13.70
N ASP A 431 1.48 -28.74 -13.69
CA ASP A 431 0.10 -28.97 -14.10
C ASP A 431 0.00 -29.54 -15.54
N LYS A 432 0.80 -28.97 -16.46
CA LYS A 432 0.82 -29.42 -17.87
C LYS A 432 1.43 -30.80 -18.01
N ILE A 433 2.52 -31.08 -17.29
CA ILE A 433 3.16 -32.38 -17.28
C ILE A 433 2.21 -33.44 -16.71
N TRP A 434 1.50 -33.11 -15.62
CA TRP A 434 0.50 -34.01 -15.06
C TRP A 434 -0.68 -34.26 -15.99
N ALA A 435 -1.17 -33.26 -16.71
CA ALA A 435 -2.21 -33.46 -17.71
C ALA A 435 -1.75 -34.43 -18.80
N ILE A 436 -0.53 -34.30 -19.31
CA ILE A 436 0.07 -35.22 -20.30
C ILE A 436 0.21 -36.62 -19.72
N ILE A 437 0.68 -36.76 -18.48
CA ILE A 437 0.80 -38.07 -17.81
C ILE A 437 -0.57 -38.72 -17.62
N LEU A 438 -1.59 -37.96 -17.19
CA LEU A 438 -2.95 -38.47 -17.04
C LEU A 438 -3.55 -38.90 -18.39
N ASP A 439 -3.39 -38.12 -19.43
CA ASP A 439 -3.84 -38.49 -20.78
C ASP A 439 -3.16 -39.77 -21.26
N PHE A 440 -1.85 -39.92 -21.02
CA PHE A 440 -1.10 -41.12 -21.35
C PHE A 440 -1.58 -42.35 -20.55
N VAL A 441 -1.84 -42.18 -19.25
CA VAL A 441 -2.35 -43.27 -18.38
C VAL A 441 -3.77 -43.70 -18.82
N LEU A 442 -4.63 -42.74 -19.17
CA LEU A 442 -5.98 -43.03 -19.65
C LEU A 442 -5.94 -43.76 -21.02
N GLU A 443 -5.10 -43.32 -21.94
CA GLU A 443 -4.91 -43.97 -23.24
C GLU A 443 -4.33 -45.38 -23.09
N ALA A 444 -3.37 -45.58 -22.18
CA ALA A 444 -2.79 -46.88 -21.87
C ALA A 444 -3.85 -47.81 -21.22
N ALA A 445 -4.64 -47.31 -20.27
CA ALA A 445 -5.71 -48.07 -19.61
C ALA A 445 -6.76 -48.56 -20.64
N GLU A 446 -7.15 -47.67 -21.54
CA GLU A 446 -8.09 -48.00 -22.64
C GLU A 446 -7.51 -49.08 -23.57
N ARG A 447 -6.24 -48.93 -23.97
CA ARG A 447 -5.54 -49.87 -24.85
C ARG A 447 -5.39 -51.25 -24.30
N TYR A 448 -5.20 -51.37 -22.98
CA TYR A 448 -4.99 -52.66 -22.29
C TYR A 448 -6.21 -53.16 -21.53
N SER A 449 -7.38 -52.52 -21.71
CA SER A 449 -8.65 -52.85 -21.04
C SER A 449 -8.54 -52.91 -19.51
N ILE A 450 -7.76 -52.02 -18.93
CA ILE A 450 -7.60 -51.85 -17.47
C ILE A 450 -8.58 -50.80 -17.00
N ASP A 451 -9.16 -50.99 -15.81
CA ASP A 451 -10.01 -49.95 -15.21
C ASP A 451 -9.13 -48.76 -14.77
N ALA A 452 -9.20 -47.69 -15.56
CA ALA A 452 -8.45 -46.47 -15.30
C ALA A 452 -8.82 -45.81 -13.94
N THR A 453 -10.06 -46.04 -13.47
CA THR A 453 -10.56 -45.47 -12.20
C THR A 453 -9.88 -46.17 -11.02
N GLU A 454 -9.74 -47.48 -11.06
CA GLU A 454 -9.09 -48.28 -10.04
C GLU A 454 -7.57 -47.97 -9.98
N LEU A 455 -6.90 -47.95 -11.15
CA LEU A 455 -5.48 -47.60 -11.27
C LEU A 455 -5.17 -46.19 -10.76
N LEU A 456 -6.01 -45.20 -11.08
CA LEU A 456 -5.87 -43.85 -10.59
C LEU A 456 -6.20 -43.70 -9.10
N ALA A 457 -7.15 -44.49 -8.58
CA ALA A 457 -7.50 -44.51 -7.16
C ALA A 457 -6.33 -44.99 -6.32
N ASP A 458 -5.73 -46.12 -6.68
CA ASP A 458 -4.55 -46.68 -6.00
C ASP A 458 -3.33 -45.76 -6.04
N PHE A 459 -3.11 -45.11 -7.19
CA PHE A 459 -2.03 -44.14 -7.35
C PHE A 459 -2.29 -42.88 -6.48
N ILE A 460 -3.52 -42.43 -6.41
CA ILE A 460 -3.92 -41.26 -5.61
C ILE A 460 -3.82 -41.56 -4.12
N GLU A 461 -4.23 -42.78 -3.67
CA GLU A 461 -4.14 -43.17 -2.27
C GLU A 461 -2.70 -43.40 -1.80
N SER A 462 -1.86 -43.96 -2.65
CA SER A 462 -0.47 -44.20 -2.34
C SER A 462 0.42 -42.96 -2.42
N ASN A 463 -0.01 -41.92 -3.13
CA ASN A 463 0.77 -40.70 -3.36
C ASN A 463 0.11 -39.47 -2.73
N PRO A 464 0.70 -38.88 -1.66
CA PRO A 464 0.15 -37.72 -0.98
C PRO A 464 0.00 -36.46 -1.88
N VAL A 465 0.80 -36.31 -2.94
CA VAL A 465 0.69 -35.22 -3.90
C VAL A 465 -0.54 -35.41 -4.79
N ALA A 466 -0.74 -36.63 -5.29
CA ALA A 466 -1.90 -37.01 -6.08
C ALA A 466 -3.21 -36.86 -5.29
N HIS A 467 -3.20 -37.23 -4.00
CA HIS A 467 -4.34 -37.02 -3.10
C HIS A 467 -4.70 -35.53 -2.94
N THR A 468 -3.71 -34.67 -2.83
CA THR A 468 -3.95 -33.22 -2.75
C THR A 468 -4.49 -32.66 -4.06
N LEU A 469 -3.97 -33.10 -5.20
CA LEU A 469 -4.46 -32.74 -6.53
C LEU A 469 -5.91 -33.23 -6.76
N ARG A 470 -6.24 -34.46 -6.32
CA ARG A 470 -7.62 -34.95 -6.35
C ARG A 470 -8.58 -34.06 -5.58
N ASN A 471 -8.22 -33.64 -4.38
CA ASN A 471 -9.05 -32.75 -3.59
C ASN A 471 -9.27 -31.40 -4.29
N MET A 472 -8.29 -30.90 -5.00
CA MET A 472 -8.39 -29.73 -5.84
C MET A 472 -9.26 -29.95 -7.08
N TYR A 473 -9.23 -31.15 -7.66
CA TYR A 473 -10.03 -31.55 -8.84
C TYR A 473 -11.51 -31.79 -8.49
N ILE A 474 -11.81 -32.34 -7.31
CA ILE A 474 -13.19 -32.52 -6.80
C ILE A 474 -13.90 -31.18 -6.63
N TYR A 475 -13.18 -30.12 -6.26
CA TYR A 475 -13.71 -28.75 -6.29
C TYR A 475 -14.13 -28.30 -7.69
N LYS A 476 -13.57 -28.89 -8.75
CA LYS A 476 -13.88 -28.59 -10.14
C LYS A 476 -15.16 -29.29 -10.63
N GLN A 477 -15.44 -30.50 -10.16
CA GLN A 477 -16.62 -31.26 -10.58
C GLN A 477 -17.90 -30.99 -9.75
N ALA A 478 -17.75 -30.50 -8.52
CA ALA A 478 -18.89 -30.09 -7.69
C ALA A 478 -19.44 -28.69 -8.06
N SER A 479 -19.05 -28.17 -9.17
CA SER A 479 -19.52 -26.94 -9.83
C SER A 479 -20.22 -27.29 -11.14
#